data_4ac71c0c1660803f6ea02cf3b05c5591
#
_entry.id   4ac71c0c1660803f6ea02cf3b05c5591
#
_cell.length_a   1.000
_cell.length_b   1.000
_cell.length_c   1.000
_cell.angle_alpha   90.00
_cell.angle_beta   90.00
_cell.angle_gamma   90.00
#
_symmetry.space_group_name_H-M   'P 1'
#
loop_
_entity.id
_entity.type
_entity.pdbx_description
1 polymer ?
#
loop_
_entity_poly.entity_id
_entity_poly.type
_entity_poly.pdbx_seq_one_letter_code
_entity_poly.pdbx_strand_id
1 'polypeptide(L)'
;VLFRSHTKADRFRAKADELDRDGVAKLAALKAKNPAEYDLYRQAVAHLLMGLGGEDEKDTKARIKAHGPISDRQIVDAITAVMRQEAFNHKNLQALDGRMPNGMSVMAMAAHTGCNTVYGSTPPNNPHPYPWMNSLFQDGITVGWLMGESFIVDHARRSVLPERLADALLKPGAHVMDARAYYEYTHFSDALMTDGEILELPKVWVVGGDGGMGDIGYQNMSKVVLQNRPNVKAVMLDTQVYSNTGGQNSDSTPMLGGNDMNVFGSATQGKNTEKKTVAETFLAGHGSPFIAQVSMANAPKLYRAILDGLEYRGTAFLQCFTTCQPEHGVADDMALTQAQRVRDSRGAPEFVFNPRLGETYREALDLKGNPSSELDWYETKFKSTNESYRYTVAHWCATEARFRNHLRKVKKDDLAKLISLDNMLVRITQQDVVYRRYLQADHRAYVPDFGVYITVPGATGEPEYRAISRQLVLFCVERRKAWRLLQSKAGIDNKEYRAQRALLADVDAGKIAKDEFLARADAMLKARIAADKPAAPAKPTAK
;
A
#
# COMPACT_ATOMS: atom_id res chain seq x y z
N VAL A 1 -11.27 10.41 -13.24
CA VAL A 1 -10.49 10.07 -14.43
C VAL A 1 -11.24 10.46 -15.70
N LEU A 2 -12.44 9.90 -15.96
CA LEU A 2 -13.26 10.21 -17.16
C LEU A 2 -13.53 11.71 -17.34
N PHE A 3 -13.87 12.43 -16.27
CA PHE A 3 -14.11 13.88 -16.32
C PHE A 3 -12.87 14.66 -16.79
N ARG A 4 -11.68 14.35 -16.25
CA ARG A 4 -10.42 14.99 -16.69
C ARG A 4 -10.10 14.67 -18.15
N SER A 5 -10.40 13.46 -18.61
CA SER A 5 -10.20 13.03 -19.99
C SER A 5 -11.05 13.83 -20.98
N HIS A 6 -12.34 14.04 -20.67
CA HIS A 6 -13.22 14.86 -21.53
C HIS A 6 -12.79 16.33 -21.58
N THR A 7 -12.43 16.91 -20.42
CA THR A 7 -11.92 18.28 -20.34
C THR A 7 -10.65 18.46 -21.17
N LYS A 8 -9.73 17.49 -21.11
CA LYS A 8 -8.53 17.47 -21.94
C LYS A 8 -8.87 17.43 -23.43
N ALA A 9 -9.78 16.55 -23.84
CA ALA A 9 -10.20 16.41 -25.23
C ALA A 9 -10.77 17.73 -25.79
N ASP A 10 -11.64 18.40 -25.02
CA ASP A 10 -12.23 19.67 -25.44
C ASP A 10 -11.18 20.78 -25.53
N ARG A 11 -10.24 20.84 -24.58
CA ARG A 11 -9.09 21.77 -24.61
C ARG A 11 -8.21 21.56 -25.85
N PHE A 12 -7.90 20.32 -26.17
CA PHE A 12 -7.07 19.96 -27.32
C PHE A 12 -7.74 20.32 -28.66
N ARG A 13 -9.05 20.05 -28.78
CA ARG A 13 -9.82 20.47 -29.98
C ARG A 13 -9.82 21.98 -30.19
N ALA A 14 -10.13 22.72 -29.12
CA ALA A 14 -10.17 24.19 -29.19
C ALA A 14 -8.81 24.76 -29.62
N LYS A 15 -7.70 24.29 -29.04
CA LYS A 15 -6.35 24.73 -29.43
C LYS A 15 -6.00 24.29 -30.85
N ALA A 16 -6.34 23.08 -31.26
CA ALA A 16 -6.07 22.61 -32.62
C ALA A 16 -6.83 23.46 -33.67
N ASP A 17 -8.08 23.80 -33.40
CA ASP A 17 -8.89 24.61 -34.30
C ASP A 17 -8.38 26.07 -34.39
N GLU A 18 -7.92 26.66 -33.28
CA GLU A 18 -7.27 27.97 -33.26
C GLU A 18 -5.93 27.93 -34.03
N LEU A 19 -5.11 26.90 -33.80
CA LEU A 19 -3.83 26.73 -34.47
C LEU A 19 -4.00 26.52 -35.98
N ASP A 20 -4.99 25.74 -36.40
CA ASP A 20 -5.30 25.49 -37.81
C ASP A 20 -5.70 26.78 -38.53
N ARG A 21 -6.48 27.66 -37.87
CA ARG A 21 -6.91 28.96 -38.41
C ARG A 21 -5.79 30.00 -38.46
N ASP A 22 -5.03 30.14 -37.36
CA ASP A 22 -4.14 31.29 -37.16
C ASP A 22 -2.65 30.92 -37.20
N GLY A 23 -2.31 29.62 -37.12
CA GLY A 23 -0.94 29.13 -36.91
C GLY A 23 0.06 29.51 -37.96
N VAL A 24 -0.32 29.48 -39.26
CA VAL A 24 0.57 29.87 -40.36
C VAL A 24 0.94 31.36 -40.30
N ALA A 25 -0.05 32.23 -40.01
CA ALA A 25 0.20 33.64 -39.84
C ALA A 25 1.10 33.94 -38.63
N LYS A 26 0.90 33.20 -37.52
CA LYS A 26 1.73 33.33 -36.31
C LYS A 26 3.15 32.85 -36.55
N LEU A 27 3.38 31.78 -37.30
CA LEU A 27 4.71 31.32 -37.70
C LEU A 27 5.44 32.35 -38.59
N ALA A 28 4.73 32.94 -39.56
CA ALA A 28 5.29 34.00 -40.39
C ALA A 28 5.68 35.23 -39.56
N ALA A 29 4.85 35.62 -38.59
CA ALA A 29 5.14 36.72 -37.66
C ALA A 29 6.35 36.39 -36.76
N LEU A 30 6.44 35.13 -36.22
CA LEU A 30 7.59 34.68 -35.44
C LEU A 30 8.87 34.73 -36.26
N LYS A 31 8.83 34.25 -37.50
CA LYS A 31 9.96 34.29 -38.44
C LYS A 31 10.45 35.72 -38.70
N ALA A 32 9.53 36.66 -38.88
CA ALA A 32 9.87 38.06 -39.10
C ALA A 32 10.46 38.72 -37.84
N LYS A 33 9.97 38.37 -36.66
CA LYS A 33 10.39 38.94 -35.37
C LYS A 33 11.68 38.33 -34.84
N ASN A 34 11.78 36.99 -34.86
CA ASN A 34 12.90 36.22 -34.32
C ASN A 34 13.18 34.99 -35.19
N PRO A 35 13.98 35.10 -36.24
CA PRO A 35 14.31 33.98 -37.12
C PRO A 35 14.96 32.80 -36.42
N ALA A 36 15.78 33.05 -35.40
CA ALA A 36 16.46 31.98 -34.64
C ALA A 36 15.47 31.14 -33.84
N GLU A 37 14.50 31.76 -33.16
CA GLU A 37 13.41 31.08 -32.46
C GLU A 37 12.54 30.28 -33.43
N TYR A 38 12.20 30.85 -34.58
CA TYR A 38 11.47 30.16 -35.63
C TYR A 38 12.17 28.89 -36.10
N ASP A 39 13.50 28.96 -36.34
CA ASP A 39 14.28 27.78 -36.76
C ASP A 39 14.34 26.68 -35.70
N LEU A 40 14.51 27.05 -34.44
CA LEU A 40 14.44 26.08 -33.31
C LEU A 40 13.03 25.49 -33.17
N TYR A 41 11.98 26.28 -33.32
CA TYR A 41 10.60 25.80 -33.29
C TYR A 41 10.34 24.76 -34.40
N ARG A 42 10.75 25.03 -35.62
CA ARG A 42 10.66 24.07 -36.74
C ARG A 42 11.41 22.78 -36.47
N GLN A 43 12.61 22.90 -35.94
CA GLN A 43 13.42 21.74 -35.58
C GLN A 43 12.74 20.91 -34.46
N ALA A 44 12.15 21.55 -33.44
CA ALA A 44 11.41 20.88 -32.38
C ALA A 44 10.21 20.10 -32.92
N VAL A 45 9.42 20.69 -33.83
CA VAL A 45 8.30 20.00 -34.47
C VAL A 45 8.78 18.85 -35.35
N ALA A 46 9.84 19.03 -36.13
CA ALA A 46 10.41 17.98 -36.95
C ALA A 46 10.94 16.82 -36.08
N HIS A 47 11.58 17.11 -34.96
CA HIS A 47 12.03 16.11 -34.00
C HIS A 47 10.86 15.35 -33.39
N LEU A 48 9.77 16.04 -32.99
CA LEU A 48 8.57 15.40 -32.47
C LEU A 48 7.98 14.39 -33.46
N LEU A 49 7.93 14.70 -34.73
CA LEU A 49 7.34 13.86 -35.78
C LEU A 49 8.24 12.70 -36.19
N MET A 50 9.55 12.89 -36.24
CA MET A 50 10.50 11.93 -36.78
C MET A 50 11.21 11.13 -35.71
N GLY A 51 11.25 11.61 -34.48
CA GLY A 51 11.90 10.95 -33.33
C GLY A 51 11.09 9.81 -32.69
N LEU A 52 10.13 9.23 -33.40
CA LEU A 52 9.20 8.23 -32.86
C LEU A 52 9.80 6.85 -32.61
N GLY A 53 11.05 6.59 -32.98
CA GLY A 53 11.65 5.26 -32.96
C GLY A 53 12.64 4.95 -31.83
N GLY A 54 12.94 5.89 -30.93
CA GLY A 54 14.06 5.70 -29.97
C GLY A 54 15.42 5.70 -30.62
N GLU A 55 15.51 6.29 -31.80
CA GLU A 55 16.72 6.36 -32.62
C GLU A 55 17.68 7.44 -32.12
N ASP A 56 18.95 7.24 -32.40
CA ASP A 56 20.03 8.15 -32.10
C ASP A 56 19.71 9.56 -32.67
N GLU A 57 20.02 10.61 -31.91
CA GLU A 57 19.89 12.01 -32.33
C GLU A 57 20.54 12.28 -33.70
N LYS A 58 21.61 11.55 -34.02
CA LYS A 58 22.32 11.63 -35.28
C LYS A 58 21.48 11.14 -36.46
N ASP A 59 20.77 10.03 -36.30
CA ASP A 59 19.88 9.48 -37.32
C ASP A 59 18.64 10.37 -37.53
N THR A 60 18.08 10.92 -36.45
CA THR A 60 16.97 11.89 -36.51
C THR A 60 17.38 13.13 -37.28
N LYS A 61 18.55 13.72 -37.04
CA LYS A 61 19.08 14.87 -37.78
C LYS A 61 19.32 14.51 -39.25
N ALA A 62 19.82 13.33 -39.56
CA ALA A 62 20.04 12.85 -40.93
C ALA A 62 18.70 12.74 -41.70
N ARG A 63 17.66 12.21 -41.09
CA ARG A 63 16.31 12.10 -41.67
C ARG A 63 15.67 13.45 -41.90
N ILE A 64 15.76 14.39 -40.94
CA ILE A 64 15.27 15.77 -41.11
C ILE A 64 15.97 16.42 -42.31
N LYS A 65 17.28 16.24 -42.45
CA LYS A 65 18.06 16.77 -43.57
C LYS A 65 17.66 16.13 -44.91
N ALA A 66 17.41 14.83 -44.92
CA ALA A 66 17.00 14.10 -46.13
C ALA A 66 15.59 14.46 -46.62
N HIS A 67 14.68 14.77 -45.68
CA HIS A 67 13.29 15.13 -45.99
C HIS A 67 13.17 16.53 -46.68
N GLY A 68 14.15 17.39 -46.49
CA GLY A 68 14.14 18.77 -47.03
C GLY A 68 13.29 19.73 -46.18
N PRO A 69 13.11 20.97 -46.68
CA PRO A 69 12.42 22.03 -45.92
C PRO A 69 10.92 21.72 -45.74
N ILE A 70 10.47 21.72 -44.49
CA ILE A 70 9.06 21.60 -44.13
C ILE A 70 8.40 22.97 -44.20
N SER A 71 7.24 23.10 -44.86
CA SER A 71 6.50 24.34 -44.96
C SER A 71 5.78 24.69 -43.65
N ASP A 72 5.47 25.97 -43.43
CA ASP A 72 4.73 26.42 -42.23
C ASP A 72 3.35 25.75 -42.13
N ARG A 73 2.70 25.47 -43.24
CA ARG A 73 1.43 24.74 -43.27
C ARG A 73 1.61 23.30 -42.77
N GLN A 74 2.65 22.60 -43.22
CA GLN A 74 2.94 21.24 -42.77
C GLN A 74 3.26 21.17 -41.27
N ILE A 75 3.92 22.20 -40.71
CA ILE A 75 4.17 22.32 -39.28
C ILE A 75 2.87 22.41 -38.50
N VAL A 76 1.97 23.30 -38.92
CA VAL A 76 0.65 23.47 -38.28
C VAL A 76 -0.19 22.21 -38.42
N ASP A 77 -0.25 21.61 -39.62
CA ASP A 77 -1.00 20.38 -39.87
C ASP A 77 -0.51 19.23 -38.99
N ALA A 78 0.77 19.11 -38.79
CA ALA A 78 1.37 18.06 -37.94
C ALA A 78 0.93 18.18 -36.48
N ILE A 79 1.04 19.37 -35.90
CA ILE A 79 0.64 19.60 -34.50
C ILE A 79 -0.87 19.41 -34.33
N THR A 80 -1.67 20.00 -35.24
CA THR A 80 -3.14 19.89 -35.16
C THR A 80 -3.63 18.47 -35.36
N ALA A 81 -3.01 17.67 -36.24
CA ALA A 81 -3.35 16.27 -36.43
C ALA A 81 -3.12 15.44 -35.18
N VAL A 82 -1.96 15.61 -34.51
CA VAL A 82 -1.67 14.91 -33.26
C VAL A 82 -2.65 15.32 -32.17
N MET A 83 -2.93 16.60 -32.00
CA MET A 83 -3.86 17.11 -31.00
C MET A 83 -5.31 16.64 -31.23
N ARG A 84 -5.77 16.64 -32.48
CA ARG A 84 -7.10 16.13 -32.85
C ARG A 84 -7.22 14.63 -32.63
N GLN A 85 -6.18 13.86 -32.95
CA GLN A 85 -6.14 12.43 -32.69
C GLN A 85 -6.18 12.14 -31.19
N GLU A 86 -5.44 12.87 -30.38
CA GLU A 86 -5.46 12.70 -28.93
C GLU A 86 -6.83 13.08 -28.34
N ALA A 87 -7.44 14.16 -28.80
CA ALA A 87 -8.80 14.52 -28.40
C ALA A 87 -9.83 13.46 -28.77
N PHE A 88 -9.73 12.88 -29.97
CA PHE A 88 -10.56 11.76 -30.41
C PHE A 88 -10.38 10.53 -29.49
N ASN A 89 -9.14 10.18 -29.18
CA ASN A 89 -8.83 9.05 -28.30
C ASN A 89 -9.45 9.22 -26.90
N HIS A 90 -9.38 10.45 -26.35
CA HIS A 90 -9.90 10.72 -25.01
C HIS A 90 -11.42 10.88 -24.92
N LYS A 91 -12.10 11.33 -25.96
CA LYS A 91 -13.55 11.58 -25.93
C LYS A 91 -14.35 10.51 -26.64
N ASN A 92 -13.97 10.19 -27.84
CA ASN A 92 -14.80 9.34 -28.70
C ASN A 92 -14.56 7.87 -28.45
N LEU A 93 -13.31 7.41 -28.34
CA LEU A 93 -13.03 6.00 -28.15
C LEU A 93 -13.35 5.52 -26.72
N GLN A 94 -13.08 6.34 -25.70
CA GLN A 94 -13.42 5.96 -24.34
C GLN A 94 -14.94 5.98 -24.06
N ALA A 95 -15.66 6.91 -24.70
CA ALA A 95 -17.11 7.02 -24.48
C ALA A 95 -17.92 5.87 -25.08
N LEU A 96 -17.42 5.21 -26.14
CA LEU A 96 -18.18 4.20 -26.86
C LEU A 96 -18.16 2.82 -26.20
N ASP A 97 -17.03 2.36 -25.68
CA ASP A 97 -16.94 1.01 -25.10
C ASP A 97 -15.99 0.88 -23.91
N GLY A 98 -15.43 1.98 -23.43
CA GLY A 98 -14.44 2.00 -22.35
C GLY A 98 -13.08 1.40 -22.74
N ARG A 99 -12.93 0.93 -23.98
CA ARG A 99 -11.71 0.35 -24.52
C ARG A 99 -11.18 1.21 -25.65
N MET A 100 -9.89 1.33 -25.71
CA MET A 100 -9.24 1.96 -26.83
C MET A 100 -8.67 0.90 -27.77
N PRO A 101 -9.18 0.77 -29.02
CA PRO A 101 -8.75 -0.27 -29.95
C PRO A 101 -7.24 -0.22 -30.28
N ASN A 102 -6.62 0.93 -30.09
CA ASN A 102 -5.18 1.15 -30.30
C ASN A 102 -4.33 0.97 -29.03
N GLY A 103 -4.89 0.42 -27.95
CA GLY A 103 -4.21 0.25 -26.68
C GLY A 103 -4.00 1.51 -25.85
N MET A 104 -4.55 2.66 -26.30
CA MET A 104 -4.45 3.93 -25.56
C MET A 104 -5.55 4.01 -24.50
N SER A 105 -5.18 4.17 -23.26
CA SER A 105 -6.07 4.34 -22.12
C SER A 105 -5.48 5.27 -21.09
N VAL A 106 -6.34 5.85 -20.26
CA VAL A 106 -5.90 6.63 -19.08
C VAL A 106 -5.37 5.73 -17.97
N MET A 107 -5.55 4.42 -18.10
CA MET A 107 -5.12 3.42 -17.15
C MET A 107 -4.77 2.12 -17.87
N ALA A 108 -3.78 1.41 -17.33
CA ALA A 108 -3.50 0.02 -17.66
C ALA A 108 -3.25 -0.78 -16.38
N MET A 109 -3.36 -2.10 -16.46
CA MET A 109 -3.11 -2.98 -15.34
C MET A 109 -2.16 -4.12 -15.75
N ALA A 110 -1.20 -4.41 -14.87
CA ALA A 110 -0.38 -5.60 -14.92
C ALA A 110 -0.70 -6.47 -13.70
N ALA A 111 -1.31 -7.61 -13.91
CA ALA A 111 -1.61 -8.59 -12.87
C ALA A 111 -0.62 -9.74 -12.93
N HIS A 112 -0.24 -10.29 -11.78
CA HIS A 112 0.67 -11.42 -11.74
C HIS A 112 0.37 -12.36 -10.58
N THR A 113 0.72 -13.59 -10.80
CA THR A 113 0.77 -14.76 -9.90
C THR A 113 -0.42 -14.95 -8.94
N GLY A 114 -0.95 -16.16 -8.91
CA GLY A 114 -2.00 -16.59 -8.01
C GLY A 114 -3.42 -16.25 -8.47
N CYS A 115 -4.31 -15.98 -7.51
CA CYS A 115 -5.71 -15.68 -7.78
C CYS A 115 -5.91 -14.46 -8.68
N ASN A 116 -5.05 -13.45 -8.59
CA ASN A 116 -5.11 -12.27 -9.44
C ASN A 116 -4.96 -12.60 -10.93
N THR A 117 -4.12 -13.59 -11.23
CA THR A 117 -3.94 -14.12 -12.58
C THR A 117 -5.18 -14.88 -13.03
N VAL A 118 -5.78 -15.67 -12.15
CA VAL A 118 -6.92 -16.54 -12.48
C VAL A 118 -8.19 -15.74 -12.73
N TYR A 119 -8.60 -14.86 -11.83
CA TYR A 119 -9.87 -14.14 -11.96
C TYR A 119 -9.85 -13.10 -13.09
N GLY A 120 -8.70 -12.56 -13.40
CA GLY A 120 -8.53 -11.53 -14.42
C GLY A 120 -8.28 -12.07 -15.82
N SER A 121 -8.27 -13.37 -16.03
CA SER A 121 -7.26 -13.88 -16.81
C SER A 121 -7.40 -14.39 -18.16
N THR A 122 -8.39 -14.99 -18.53
CA THR A 122 -8.20 -15.81 -19.74
C THR A 122 -8.69 -15.07 -20.97
N PRO A 123 -7.83 -14.75 -21.94
CA PRO A 123 -8.32 -14.38 -23.25
C PRO A 123 -9.25 -15.50 -23.78
N PRO A 124 -10.44 -15.17 -24.36
CA PRO A 124 -10.88 -13.83 -24.74
C PRO A 124 -11.62 -13.04 -23.65
N ASN A 125 -11.71 -13.55 -22.45
CA ASN A 125 -12.54 -13.01 -21.37
C ASN A 125 -11.81 -11.94 -20.53
N ASN A 126 -11.32 -10.87 -21.16
CA ASN A 126 -10.82 -9.73 -20.40
C ASN A 126 -12.00 -8.95 -19.77
N PRO A 127 -12.20 -9.00 -18.44
CA PRO A 127 -13.28 -8.30 -17.76
C PRO A 127 -12.99 -6.79 -17.59
N HIS A 128 -11.79 -6.33 -17.94
CA HIS A 128 -11.32 -4.98 -17.69
C HIS A 128 -11.54 -4.08 -18.93
N PRO A 129 -12.06 -2.86 -18.75
CA PRO A 129 -12.30 -1.92 -19.85
C PRO A 129 -11.03 -1.14 -20.25
N TYR A 130 -9.85 -1.62 -19.91
CA TYR A 130 -8.56 -0.97 -20.18
C TYR A 130 -7.51 -2.02 -20.54
N PRO A 131 -6.38 -1.64 -21.16
CA PRO A 131 -5.29 -2.54 -21.47
C PRO A 131 -4.78 -3.22 -20.20
N TRP A 132 -4.72 -4.55 -20.26
CA TRP A 132 -4.17 -5.32 -19.17
C TRP A 132 -3.31 -6.48 -19.67
N MET A 133 -2.31 -6.79 -18.88
CA MET A 133 -1.51 -7.98 -19.07
C MET A 133 -1.56 -8.86 -17.83
N ASN A 134 -1.32 -10.13 -18.02
CA ASN A 134 -1.31 -11.14 -16.99
C ASN A 134 -0.08 -12.03 -17.15
N SER A 135 0.61 -12.29 -16.05
CA SER A 135 1.72 -13.23 -16.03
C SER A 135 1.57 -14.22 -14.89
N LEU A 136 1.99 -15.45 -15.13
CA LEU A 136 2.06 -16.50 -14.11
C LEU A 136 3.27 -16.34 -13.19
N PHE A 137 4.21 -15.48 -13.55
CA PHE A 137 5.47 -15.25 -12.85
C PHE A 137 5.55 -13.79 -12.35
N GLN A 138 6.59 -13.49 -11.60
CA GLN A 138 6.87 -12.15 -11.07
C GLN A 138 7.25 -11.10 -12.12
N ASP A 139 7.44 -11.49 -13.37
CA ASP A 139 7.74 -10.59 -14.48
C ASP A 139 6.65 -9.55 -14.74
N GLY A 140 5.38 -9.84 -14.37
CA GLY A 140 4.28 -8.88 -14.43
C GLY A 140 4.58 -7.57 -13.71
N ILE A 141 5.36 -7.58 -12.62
CA ILE A 141 5.81 -6.38 -11.92
C ILE A 141 6.73 -5.55 -12.82
N THR A 142 7.74 -6.19 -13.41
CA THR A 142 8.71 -5.54 -14.28
C THR A 142 8.05 -5.04 -15.57
N VAL A 143 7.16 -5.83 -16.16
CA VAL A 143 6.40 -5.42 -17.34
C VAL A 143 5.49 -4.21 -17.03
N GLY A 144 4.82 -4.18 -15.87
CA GLY A 144 4.04 -3.02 -15.44
C GLY A 144 4.88 -1.76 -15.32
N TRP A 145 6.10 -1.86 -14.79
CA TRP A 145 7.05 -0.75 -14.78
C TRP A 145 7.44 -0.32 -16.20
N LEU A 146 7.80 -1.24 -17.09
CA LEU A 146 8.15 -0.93 -18.48
C LEU A 146 6.99 -0.30 -19.26
N MET A 147 5.75 -0.74 -19.00
CA MET A 147 4.54 -0.08 -19.52
C MET A 147 4.44 1.37 -19.02
N GLY A 148 4.77 1.62 -17.75
CA GLY A 148 4.83 2.97 -17.20
C GLY A 148 5.86 3.84 -17.90
N GLU A 149 7.06 3.35 -18.13
CA GLU A 149 8.10 4.05 -18.90
C GLU A 149 7.64 4.38 -20.32
N SER A 150 7.04 3.39 -21.00
CA SER A 150 6.48 3.58 -22.35
C SER A 150 5.39 4.65 -22.36
N PHE A 151 4.51 4.66 -21.36
CA PHE A 151 3.44 5.66 -21.27
C PHE A 151 3.96 7.08 -21.01
N ILE A 152 5.06 7.25 -20.29
CA ILE A 152 5.69 8.56 -20.11
C ILE A 152 6.13 9.12 -21.47
N VAL A 153 6.85 8.32 -22.25
CA VAL A 153 7.33 8.70 -23.57
C VAL A 153 6.18 8.99 -24.54
N ASP A 154 5.20 8.10 -24.56
CA ASP A 154 4.04 8.22 -25.45
C ASP A 154 3.17 9.43 -25.12
N HIS A 155 2.91 9.66 -23.83
CA HIS A 155 2.17 10.84 -23.36
C HIS A 155 2.92 12.14 -23.65
N ALA A 156 4.23 12.18 -23.48
CA ALA A 156 5.04 13.33 -23.86
C ALA A 156 4.83 13.70 -25.33
N ARG A 157 4.92 12.71 -26.21
CA ARG A 157 4.82 12.91 -27.67
C ARG A 157 3.42 13.25 -28.16
N ARG A 158 2.39 12.67 -27.57
CA ARG A 158 1.00 12.86 -28.02
C ARG A 158 0.29 14.02 -27.35
N SER A 159 0.69 14.37 -26.14
CA SER A 159 0.00 15.34 -25.31
C SER A 159 0.87 16.54 -24.95
N VAL A 160 1.91 16.31 -24.17
CA VAL A 160 2.65 17.41 -23.51
C VAL A 160 3.38 18.28 -24.53
N LEU A 161 4.18 17.68 -25.39
CA LEU A 161 4.97 18.44 -26.38
C LEU A 161 4.10 19.13 -27.43
N PRO A 162 3.09 18.48 -28.04
CA PRO A 162 2.16 19.17 -28.96
C PRO A 162 1.42 20.34 -28.32
N GLU A 163 0.96 20.17 -27.07
CA GLU A 163 0.28 21.25 -26.35
C GLU A 163 1.19 22.44 -26.06
N ARG A 164 2.43 22.18 -25.59
CA ARG A 164 3.44 23.23 -25.38
C ARG A 164 3.84 23.94 -26.67
N LEU A 165 3.99 23.20 -27.77
CA LEU A 165 4.27 23.79 -29.09
C LEU A 165 3.10 24.65 -29.59
N ALA A 166 1.86 24.20 -29.39
CA ALA A 166 0.69 25.01 -29.70
C ALA A 166 0.66 26.30 -28.85
N ASP A 167 0.87 26.19 -27.55
CA ASP A 167 0.87 27.34 -26.64
C ASP A 167 2.01 28.34 -26.96
N ALA A 168 3.17 27.88 -27.42
CA ALA A 168 4.26 28.77 -27.86
C ALA A 168 3.85 29.71 -29.02
N LEU A 169 2.98 29.24 -29.91
CA LEU A 169 2.46 30.06 -31.00
C LEU A 169 1.21 30.84 -30.59
N LEU A 170 0.27 30.22 -29.87
CA LEU A 170 -1.03 30.83 -29.56
C LEU A 170 -0.94 31.86 -28.45
N LYS A 171 -0.01 31.70 -27.50
CA LYS A 171 0.19 32.58 -26.35
C LYS A 171 1.59 33.19 -26.36
N PRO A 172 1.80 34.29 -27.08
CA PRO A 172 3.11 34.94 -27.20
C PRO A 172 3.71 35.25 -25.82
N GLY A 173 4.95 34.77 -25.58
CA GLY A 173 5.68 34.96 -24.33
C GLY A 173 5.44 33.90 -23.25
N ALA A 174 4.48 33.00 -23.44
CA ALA A 174 4.27 31.89 -22.49
C ALA A 174 5.36 30.80 -22.57
N HIS A 175 5.80 30.49 -23.78
CA HIS A 175 6.85 29.52 -24.06
C HIS A 175 7.72 30.02 -25.22
N VAL A 176 8.89 30.60 -24.89
CA VAL A 176 9.88 31.00 -25.90
C VAL A 176 10.71 29.78 -26.28
N MET A 177 10.84 29.48 -27.57
CA MET A 177 11.65 28.39 -28.09
C MET A 177 13.11 28.83 -28.22
N ASP A 178 13.83 28.85 -27.12
CA ASP A 178 15.27 29.06 -27.08
C ASP A 178 16.04 27.73 -27.12
N ALA A 179 17.37 27.79 -27.07
CA ALA A 179 18.22 26.62 -27.10
C ALA A 179 17.98 25.66 -25.90
N ARG A 180 17.59 26.19 -24.72
CA ARG A 180 17.26 25.41 -23.55
C ARG A 180 15.92 24.68 -23.76
N ALA A 181 14.89 25.39 -24.18
CA ALA A 181 13.60 24.79 -24.47
C ALA A 181 13.73 23.71 -25.56
N TYR A 182 14.48 23.96 -26.62
CA TYR A 182 14.77 22.94 -27.64
C TYR A 182 15.45 21.70 -27.07
N TYR A 183 16.45 21.87 -26.21
CA TYR A 183 17.10 20.76 -25.53
C TYR A 183 16.12 19.97 -24.67
N GLU A 184 15.27 20.62 -23.88
CA GLU A 184 14.22 19.98 -23.07
C GLU A 184 13.21 19.21 -23.93
N TYR A 185 12.85 19.69 -25.13
CA TYR A 185 11.96 18.99 -26.06
C TYR A 185 12.61 17.72 -26.65
N THR A 186 13.90 17.75 -26.91
CA THR A 186 14.64 16.61 -27.50
C THR A 186 15.09 15.58 -26.46
N HIS A 187 15.22 15.98 -25.19
CA HIS A 187 15.66 15.15 -24.06
C HIS A 187 14.56 15.09 -22.98
N PHE A 188 13.33 14.97 -23.41
CA PHE A 188 12.17 15.08 -22.52
C PHE A 188 12.08 13.89 -21.55
N SER A 189 11.82 14.19 -20.26
CA SER A 189 11.56 13.21 -19.20
C SER A 189 10.41 13.68 -18.30
N ASP A 190 9.92 12.79 -17.45
CA ASP A 190 8.89 13.12 -16.45
C ASP A 190 9.33 14.21 -15.45
N ALA A 191 10.63 14.39 -15.25
CA ALA A 191 11.17 15.49 -14.44
C ALA A 191 10.85 16.90 -15.01
N LEU A 192 10.64 16.99 -16.32
CA LEU A 192 10.28 18.22 -17.03
C LEU A 192 8.75 18.46 -17.11
N MET A 193 7.94 17.50 -16.63
CA MET A 193 6.49 17.66 -16.59
C MET A 193 6.06 18.51 -15.39
N THR A 194 5.07 19.34 -15.60
CA THR A 194 4.35 20.04 -14.52
C THR A 194 3.44 19.07 -13.75
N ASP A 195 3.00 19.45 -12.56
CA ASP A 195 2.08 18.60 -11.76
C ASP A 195 0.76 18.34 -12.50
N GLY A 196 0.27 19.32 -13.30
CA GLY A 196 -0.91 19.16 -14.15
C GLY A 196 -0.71 18.10 -15.23
N GLU A 197 0.42 18.11 -15.91
CA GLU A 197 0.79 17.13 -16.94
C GLU A 197 0.98 15.72 -16.33
N ILE A 198 1.58 15.62 -15.14
CA ILE A 198 1.70 14.35 -14.40
C ILE A 198 0.33 13.79 -14.01
N LEU A 199 -0.62 14.65 -13.61
CA LEU A 199 -1.97 14.19 -13.28
C LEU A 199 -2.72 13.62 -14.49
N GLU A 200 -2.45 14.15 -15.69
CA GLU A 200 -3.02 13.66 -16.95
C GLU A 200 -2.30 12.41 -17.51
N LEU A 201 -1.10 12.11 -17.03
CA LEU A 201 -0.32 10.94 -17.46
C LEU A 201 -1.08 9.65 -17.16
N PRO A 202 -1.22 8.74 -18.14
CA PRO A 202 -1.87 7.43 -17.94
C PRO A 202 -1.20 6.64 -16.81
N LYS A 203 -2.00 6.02 -15.94
CA LYS A 203 -1.52 5.27 -14.78
C LYS A 203 -1.46 3.78 -15.09
N VAL A 204 -0.41 3.12 -14.63
CA VAL A 204 -0.26 1.67 -14.66
C VAL A 204 -0.41 1.13 -13.25
N TRP A 205 -1.37 0.23 -13.05
CA TRP A 205 -1.55 -0.51 -11.82
C TRP A 205 -0.88 -1.86 -11.91
N VAL A 206 0.05 -2.12 -11.00
CA VAL A 206 0.62 -3.44 -10.78
C VAL A 206 -0.16 -4.10 -9.64
N VAL A 207 -0.84 -5.20 -9.92
CA VAL A 207 -1.71 -5.88 -8.95
C VAL A 207 -1.23 -7.31 -8.73
N GLY A 208 -1.05 -7.70 -7.48
CA GLY A 208 -0.62 -9.07 -7.14
C GLY A 208 -0.94 -9.45 -5.71
N GLY A 209 -0.77 -10.73 -5.39
CA GLY A 209 -0.91 -11.28 -4.05
C GLY A 209 0.36 -11.12 -3.22
N ASP A 210 0.25 -11.40 -1.93
CA ASP A 210 1.36 -11.34 -0.98
C ASP A 210 2.52 -12.30 -1.35
N GLY A 211 2.22 -13.51 -1.77
CA GLY A 211 3.26 -14.44 -2.25
C GLY A 211 3.95 -13.97 -3.52
N GLY A 212 3.18 -13.42 -4.48
CA GLY A 212 3.74 -12.92 -5.74
C GLY A 212 4.56 -11.65 -5.58
N MET A 213 4.12 -10.69 -4.76
CA MET A 213 4.78 -9.38 -4.60
C MET A 213 5.71 -9.31 -3.37
N GLY A 214 5.36 -10.03 -2.31
CA GLY A 214 6.08 -10.00 -1.04
C GLY A 214 7.21 -11.01 -0.93
N ASP A 215 7.16 -12.11 -1.68
CA ASP A 215 8.15 -13.18 -1.66
C ASP A 215 8.92 -13.25 -2.98
N ILE A 216 8.40 -13.99 -3.96
CA ILE A 216 9.09 -14.26 -5.24
C ILE A 216 9.39 -12.96 -6.00
N GLY A 217 8.43 -12.04 -6.06
CA GLY A 217 8.54 -10.76 -6.76
C GLY A 217 9.06 -9.59 -5.91
N TYR A 218 9.44 -9.83 -4.65
CA TYR A 218 9.85 -8.74 -3.75
C TYR A 218 11.01 -7.90 -4.30
N GLN A 219 11.99 -8.54 -4.92
CA GLN A 219 13.11 -7.84 -5.53
C GLN A 219 12.65 -6.93 -6.68
N ASN A 220 11.74 -7.42 -7.52
CA ASN A 220 11.18 -6.63 -8.62
C ASN A 220 10.34 -5.45 -8.07
N MET A 221 9.53 -5.67 -7.03
CA MET A 221 8.80 -4.60 -6.35
C MET A 221 9.73 -3.57 -5.72
N SER A 222 10.81 -4.00 -5.08
CA SER A 222 11.84 -3.12 -4.55
C SER A 222 12.41 -2.22 -5.64
N LYS A 223 12.71 -2.78 -6.81
CA LYS A 223 13.19 -2.02 -7.97
C LYS A 223 12.16 -1.00 -8.45
N VAL A 224 10.90 -1.39 -8.59
CA VAL A 224 9.80 -0.50 -9.03
C VAL A 224 9.61 0.66 -8.06
N VAL A 225 9.62 0.38 -6.77
CA VAL A 225 9.48 1.42 -5.72
C VAL A 225 10.68 2.39 -5.75
N LEU A 226 11.90 1.87 -5.92
CA LEU A 226 13.12 2.70 -6.04
C LEU A 226 13.13 3.57 -7.30
N GLN A 227 12.58 3.09 -8.42
CA GLN A 227 12.46 3.90 -9.64
C GLN A 227 11.52 5.10 -9.44
N ASN A 228 10.59 4.99 -8.53
CA ASN A 228 9.68 6.06 -8.09
C ASN A 228 8.98 6.80 -9.23
N ARG A 229 8.52 6.06 -10.26
CA ARG A 229 7.85 6.66 -11.44
C ARG A 229 6.47 7.20 -11.09
N PRO A 230 6.10 8.39 -11.60
CA PRO A 230 4.87 9.09 -11.20
C PRO A 230 3.59 8.38 -11.64
N ASN A 231 3.66 7.50 -12.60
CA ASN A 231 2.51 6.82 -13.19
C ASN A 231 2.41 5.33 -12.84
N VAL A 232 3.38 4.77 -12.10
CA VAL A 232 3.33 3.37 -11.67
C VAL A 232 2.81 3.27 -10.24
N LYS A 233 1.70 2.55 -10.07
CA LYS A 233 1.02 2.34 -8.80
C LYS A 233 0.90 0.84 -8.55
N ALA A 234 1.16 0.39 -7.33
CA ALA A 234 1.13 -1.03 -6.98
C ALA A 234 0.12 -1.32 -5.87
N VAL A 235 -0.64 -2.40 -6.04
CA VAL A 235 -1.56 -2.92 -5.04
C VAL A 235 -1.22 -4.37 -4.75
N MET A 236 -0.84 -4.65 -3.52
CA MET A 236 -0.69 -6.00 -3.01
C MET A 236 -1.95 -6.40 -2.25
N LEU A 237 -2.65 -7.42 -2.74
CA LEU A 237 -3.75 -8.05 -2.03
C LEU A 237 -3.18 -9.06 -1.03
N ASP A 238 -3.09 -8.64 0.24
CA ASP A 238 -2.48 -9.41 1.32
C ASP A 238 -3.49 -10.41 1.89
N THR A 239 -3.56 -11.58 1.27
CA THR A 239 -4.34 -12.71 1.76
C THR A 239 -3.61 -13.51 2.84
N GLN A 240 -2.35 -13.21 3.09
CA GLN A 240 -1.51 -13.86 4.10
C GLN A 240 -1.29 -15.36 3.88
N VAL A 241 -1.43 -15.82 2.65
CA VAL A 241 -1.19 -17.20 2.21
C VAL A 241 -1.02 -17.24 0.68
N TYR A 242 -0.40 -18.28 0.16
CA TYR A 242 -0.51 -18.64 -1.27
C TYR A 242 -1.90 -19.25 -1.53
N SER A 243 -2.90 -18.40 -1.76
CA SER A 243 -4.30 -18.81 -1.83
C SER A 243 -4.60 -19.78 -2.97
N ASN A 244 -4.15 -19.47 -4.20
CA ASN A 244 -4.48 -20.23 -5.39
C ASN A 244 -3.85 -21.62 -5.43
N THR A 245 -2.71 -21.80 -4.79
CA THR A 245 -1.97 -23.07 -4.80
C THR A 245 -2.36 -24.02 -3.66
N GLY A 246 -3.21 -23.59 -2.73
CA GLY A 246 -3.76 -24.43 -1.65
C GLY A 246 -3.30 -24.02 -0.25
N GLY A 247 -3.05 -22.73 0.01
CA GLY A 247 -2.86 -22.19 1.35
C GLY A 247 -1.46 -22.33 1.95
N GLN A 248 -0.43 -22.53 1.12
CA GLN A 248 0.95 -22.57 1.60
C GLN A 248 1.34 -21.26 2.26
N ASN A 249 2.32 -21.32 3.16
CA ASN A 249 2.84 -20.15 3.85
C ASN A 249 3.56 -19.22 2.89
N SER A 250 3.14 -17.94 2.86
CA SER A 250 3.92 -16.82 2.35
C SER A 250 4.75 -16.18 3.48
N ASP A 251 5.66 -15.29 3.14
CA ASP A 251 6.35 -14.48 4.16
C ASP A 251 5.36 -13.56 4.89
N SER A 252 4.28 -13.13 4.23
CA SER A 252 3.20 -12.35 4.83
C SER A 252 2.25 -13.16 5.71
N THR A 253 2.32 -14.49 5.66
CA THR A 253 1.54 -15.34 6.56
C THR A 253 1.90 -15.02 8.01
N PRO A 254 0.92 -14.76 8.89
CA PRO A 254 1.19 -14.55 10.31
C PRO A 254 1.75 -15.83 10.96
N MET A 255 2.45 -15.67 12.06
CA MET A 255 2.87 -16.79 12.87
C MET A 255 1.66 -17.70 13.15
N LEU A 256 1.81 -19.02 13.01
CA LEU A 256 0.79 -20.08 13.19
C LEU A 256 -0.29 -20.14 12.09
N GLY A 257 -0.33 -19.18 11.16
CA GLY A 257 -1.22 -19.22 10.01
C GLY A 257 -0.66 -20.09 8.87
N GLY A 258 -1.53 -20.43 7.94
CA GLY A 258 -1.19 -21.21 6.74
C GLY A 258 -1.33 -22.71 6.93
N ASN A 259 -1.50 -23.40 5.80
CA ASN A 259 -1.58 -24.85 5.77
C ASN A 259 -0.20 -25.48 5.82
N ASP A 260 -0.14 -26.58 6.57
CA ASP A 260 1.07 -27.35 6.71
C ASP A 260 1.31 -28.26 5.51
N MET A 261 2.06 -27.75 4.55
CA MET A 261 2.76 -28.61 3.58
C MET A 261 4.06 -29.18 4.17
N ASN A 262 4.38 -28.84 5.41
CA ASN A 262 5.56 -29.37 6.10
C ASN A 262 5.35 -30.81 6.54
N VAL A 263 6.30 -31.67 6.19
CA VAL A 263 6.35 -33.07 6.65
C VAL A 263 6.29 -33.18 8.19
N PHE A 264 6.74 -32.15 8.89
CA PHE A 264 6.71 -32.03 10.35
C PHE A 264 5.49 -31.26 10.91
N GLY A 265 4.56 -30.87 10.05
CA GLY A 265 3.51 -29.92 10.36
C GLY A 265 2.51 -30.34 11.39
N SER A 266 2.22 -31.63 11.54
CA SER A 266 1.28 -32.12 12.56
C SER A 266 1.71 -31.82 13.99
N ALA A 267 3.00 -31.61 14.23
CA ALA A 267 3.56 -31.33 15.55
C ALA A 267 3.70 -29.84 15.85
N THR A 268 3.91 -29.02 14.81
CA THR A 268 4.22 -27.58 14.98
C THR A 268 3.20 -26.64 14.35
N GLN A 269 2.30 -27.14 13.60
CA GLN A 269 1.22 -26.51 12.83
C GLN A 269 1.34 -25.01 12.54
N GLY A 270 1.42 -24.68 11.25
CA GLY A 270 1.52 -23.34 10.74
C GLY A 270 2.94 -22.79 10.75
N LYS A 271 3.08 -21.60 10.26
CA LYS A 271 4.35 -20.90 10.16
C LYS A 271 4.94 -20.60 11.54
N ASN A 272 6.19 -20.92 11.77
CA ASN A 272 6.88 -20.73 13.05
C ASN A 272 7.78 -19.48 13.09
N THR A 273 7.80 -18.69 12.02
CA THR A 273 8.56 -17.44 11.88
C THR A 273 7.65 -16.21 11.94
N GLU A 274 8.23 -15.05 12.22
CA GLU A 274 7.52 -13.77 12.24
C GLU A 274 6.94 -13.43 10.85
N LYS A 275 5.89 -12.59 10.84
CA LYS A 275 5.27 -12.08 9.62
C LYS A 275 6.17 -11.00 8.99
N LYS A 276 6.40 -11.09 7.68
CA LYS A 276 6.94 -9.98 6.89
C LYS A 276 5.83 -8.96 6.63
N THR A 277 6.03 -7.73 7.03
CA THR A 277 5.15 -6.60 6.70
C THR A 277 5.74 -5.85 5.52
N VAL A 278 5.32 -6.17 4.30
CA VAL A 278 5.93 -5.67 3.07
C VAL A 278 5.87 -4.15 2.98
N ALA A 279 4.75 -3.52 3.34
CA ALA A 279 4.61 -2.08 3.37
C ALA A 279 5.63 -1.40 4.31
N GLU A 280 5.89 -2.00 5.49
CA GLU A 280 6.89 -1.45 6.43
C GLU A 280 8.33 -1.61 5.93
N THR A 281 8.63 -2.64 5.12
CA THR A 281 9.97 -2.81 4.54
C THR A 281 10.26 -1.72 3.51
N PHE A 282 9.28 -1.34 2.71
CA PHE A 282 9.42 -0.23 1.77
C PHE A 282 9.45 1.13 2.47
N LEU A 283 8.75 1.28 3.58
CA LEU A 283 8.83 2.47 4.42
C LEU A 283 10.25 2.70 4.97
N ALA A 284 10.95 1.65 5.34
CA ALA A 284 12.21 1.75 6.06
C ALA A 284 13.45 2.01 5.18
N GLY A 285 13.43 1.70 3.88
CA GLY A 285 14.66 1.67 3.10
C GLY A 285 14.55 2.04 1.62
N HIS A 286 13.45 2.61 1.17
CA HIS A 286 13.19 2.84 -0.25
C HIS A 286 12.98 4.31 -0.64
N GLY A 287 13.53 5.25 0.12
CA GLY A 287 13.43 6.67 -0.19
C GLY A 287 12.04 7.25 0.09
N SER A 288 11.41 7.82 -0.93
CA SER A 288 10.20 8.62 -0.78
C SER A 288 8.97 8.09 -1.53
N PRO A 289 8.64 6.78 -1.52
CA PRO A 289 7.40 6.31 -2.11
C PRO A 289 6.21 6.66 -1.21
N PHE A 290 5.02 6.78 -1.82
CA PHE A 290 3.78 6.77 -1.06
C PHE A 290 3.45 5.33 -0.64
N ILE A 291 3.20 5.09 0.65
CA ILE A 291 2.93 3.75 1.17
C ILE A 291 1.67 3.76 2.02
N ALA A 292 0.79 2.78 1.80
CA ALA A 292 -0.37 2.56 2.64
C ALA A 292 -0.53 1.07 2.97
N GLN A 293 -0.81 0.76 4.23
CA GLN A 293 -1.38 -0.50 4.65
C GLN A 293 -2.81 -0.22 5.10
N VAL A 294 -3.76 -0.72 4.34
CA VAL A 294 -5.19 -0.39 4.46
C VAL A 294 -6.06 -1.61 4.22
N SER A 295 -7.34 -1.49 4.50
CA SER A 295 -8.31 -2.55 4.25
C SER A 295 -9.73 -2.00 4.14
N MET A 296 -10.69 -2.85 3.85
CA MET A 296 -12.11 -2.50 3.90
C MET A 296 -12.62 -2.23 5.31
N ALA A 297 -11.84 -2.50 6.36
CA ALA A 297 -12.20 -2.16 7.74
C ALA A 297 -12.48 -0.66 7.92
N ASN A 298 -11.83 0.17 7.10
CA ASN A 298 -12.03 1.61 7.03
C ASN A 298 -12.10 2.04 5.55
N ALA A 299 -13.24 1.84 4.92
CA ALA A 299 -13.44 2.16 3.51
C ALA A 299 -13.11 3.63 3.16
N PRO A 300 -13.49 4.66 3.93
CA PRO A 300 -13.08 6.03 3.65
C PRO A 300 -11.56 6.21 3.61
N LYS A 301 -10.82 5.58 4.52
CA LYS A 301 -9.35 5.63 4.54
C LYS A 301 -8.74 4.92 3.33
N LEU A 302 -9.29 3.76 2.95
CA LEU A 302 -8.87 3.03 1.75
C LEU A 302 -9.06 3.89 0.50
N TYR A 303 -10.25 4.48 0.29
CA TYR A 303 -10.51 5.34 -0.86
C TYR A 303 -9.60 6.58 -0.87
N ARG A 304 -9.37 7.19 0.29
CA ARG A 304 -8.47 8.33 0.40
C ARG A 304 -7.03 7.94 0.05
N ALA A 305 -6.54 6.81 0.55
CA ALA A 305 -5.21 6.32 0.23
C ALA A 305 -5.03 6.02 -1.27
N ILE A 306 -6.06 5.48 -1.94
CA ILE A 306 -6.05 5.26 -3.39
C ILE A 306 -5.96 6.60 -4.13
N LEU A 307 -6.77 7.59 -3.76
CA LEU A 307 -6.78 8.90 -4.41
C LEU A 307 -5.47 9.65 -4.20
N ASP A 308 -4.98 9.72 -2.96
CA ASP A 308 -3.71 10.36 -2.63
C ASP A 308 -2.52 9.67 -3.34
N GLY A 309 -2.55 8.33 -3.41
CA GLY A 309 -1.56 7.55 -4.14
C GLY A 309 -1.60 7.79 -5.65
N LEU A 310 -2.79 7.99 -6.24
CA LEU A 310 -2.94 8.34 -7.66
C LEU A 310 -2.38 9.74 -7.97
N GLU A 311 -2.58 10.69 -7.06
CA GLU A 311 -2.10 12.06 -7.19
C GLU A 311 -0.63 12.24 -6.81
N TYR A 312 -0.05 11.26 -6.13
CA TYR A 312 1.35 11.33 -5.75
C TYR A 312 2.28 11.29 -6.97
N ARG A 313 3.25 12.23 -7.02
CA ARG A 313 4.25 12.32 -8.10
C ARG A 313 5.39 11.33 -7.89
N GLY A 314 5.06 10.07 -7.82
CA GLY A 314 5.97 8.96 -7.62
C GLY A 314 5.21 7.65 -7.52
N THR A 315 5.92 6.56 -7.31
CA THR A 315 5.30 5.25 -7.11
C THR A 315 4.52 5.23 -5.80
N ALA A 316 3.28 4.73 -5.86
CA ALA A 316 2.48 4.44 -4.68
C ALA A 316 2.37 2.92 -4.51
N PHE A 317 2.61 2.43 -3.29
CA PHE A 317 2.44 1.03 -2.91
C PHE A 317 1.35 0.92 -1.85
N LEU A 318 0.32 0.15 -2.15
CA LEU A 318 -0.80 -0.11 -1.25
C LEU A 318 -0.85 -1.60 -0.89
N GLN A 319 -0.65 -1.94 0.36
CA GLN A 319 -0.89 -3.28 0.90
C GLN A 319 -2.32 -3.33 1.45
N CYS A 320 -3.18 -4.11 0.81
CA CYS A 320 -4.58 -4.24 1.17
C CYS A 320 -4.84 -5.62 1.78
N PHE A 321 -5.08 -5.68 3.09
CA PHE A 321 -5.54 -6.93 3.70
C PHE A 321 -6.87 -7.36 3.09
N THR A 322 -6.96 -8.62 2.70
CA THR A 322 -8.18 -9.29 2.27
C THR A 322 -8.21 -10.73 2.77
N THR A 323 -9.40 -11.31 2.91
CA THR A 323 -9.54 -12.71 3.31
C THR A 323 -9.43 -13.64 2.10
N CYS A 324 -8.81 -14.81 2.35
CA CYS A 324 -9.03 -16.00 1.54
C CYS A 324 -9.96 -16.90 2.36
N GLN A 325 -11.26 -16.90 2.06
CA GLN A 325 -12.26 -17.57 2.89
C GLN A 325 -11.96 -19.05 3.13
N PRO A 326 -11.65 -19.87 2.10
CA PRO A 326 -11.32 -21.27 2.31
C PRO A 326 -10.09 -21.48 3.21
N GLU A 327 -9.00 -20.77 2.94
CA GLU A 327 -7.73 -20.99 3.63
C GLU A 327 -7.71 -20.40 5.05
N HIS A 328 -8.44 -19.29 5.28
CA HIS A 328 -8.63 -18.77 6.63
C HIS A 328 -9.66 -19.58 7.42
N GLY A 329 -10.52 -20.35 6.74
CA GLY A 329 -11.62 -21.09 7.33
C GLY A 329 -12.67 -20.16 7.95
N VAL A 330 -13.14 -19.21 7.16
CA VAL A 330 -14.19 -18.24 7.51
C VAL A 330 -15.32 -18.28 6.49
N ALA A 331 -16.52 -17.85 6.88
CA ALA A 331 -17.66 -17.78 5.98
C ALA A 331 -17.49 -16.66 4.92
N ASP A 332 -18.18 -16.80 3.79
CA ASP A 332 -18.02 -15.93 2.60
C ASP A 332 -18.39 -14.46 2.88
N ASP A 333 -19.32 -14.20 3.80
CA ASP A 333 -19.78 -12.86 4.19
C ASP A 333 -18.88 -12.18 5.23
N MET A 334 -17.81 -12.84 5.69
CA MET A 334 -16.99 -12.37 6.82
C MET A 334 -15.85 -11.44 6.42
N ALA A 335 -15.63 -11.16 5.15
CA ALA A 335 -14.47 -10.39 4.67
C ALA A 335 -14.30 -9.03 5.39
N LEU A 336 -15.37 -8.23 5.49
CA LEU A 336 -15.35 -6.94 6.19
C LEU A 336 -15.09 -7.11 7.69
N THR A 337 -15.77 -8.06 8.31
CA THR A 337 -15.64 -8.34 9.75
C THR A 337 -14.22 -8.79 10.09
N GLN A 338 -13.61 -9.64 9.27
CA GLN A 338 -12.22 -10.07 9.47
C GLN A 338 -11.22 -8.95 9.23
N ALA A 339 -11.44 -8.08 8.26
CA ALA A 339 -10.62 -6.89 8.09
C ALA A 339 -10.65 -5.99 9.34
N GLN A 340 -11.81 -5.79 9.96
CA GLN A 340 -11.92 -5.06 11.23
C GLN A 340 -11.18 -5.77 12.36
N ARG A 341 -11.37 -7.08 12.50
CA ARG A 341 -10.76 -7.89 13.56
C ARG A 341 -9.23 -7.91 13.47
N VAL A 342 -8.67 -8.07 12.27
CA VAL A 342 -7.22 -8.08 12.08
C VAL A 342 -6.59 -6.72 12.35
N ARG A 343 -7.25 -5.62 11.96
CA ARG A 343 -6.83 -4.25 12.30
C ARG A 343 -6.85 -4.03 13.81
N ASP A 344 -7.98 -4.30 14.44
CA ASP A 344 -8.23 -4.01 15.86
C ASP A 344 -7.32 -4.84 16.77
N SER A 345 -6.97 -6.05 16.34
CA SER A 345 -6.05 -6.95 17.04
C SER A 345 -4.55 -6.63 16.86
N ARG A 346 -4.19 -5.62 16.07
CA ARG A 346 -2.80 -5.33 15.63
C ARG A 346 -2.20 -6.43 14.72
N GLY A 347 -3.01 -7.34 14.22
CA GLY A 347 -2.58 -8.35 13.24
C GLY A 347 -2.13 -7.73 11.91
N ALA A 348 -2.87 -6.70 11.45
CA ALA A 348 -2.52 -5.83 10.33
C ALA A 348 -3.07 -4.41 10.60
N PRO A 349 -2.35 -3.59 11.39
CA PRO A 349 -2.76 -2.21 11.68
C PRO A 349 -2.72 -1.35 10.42
N GLU A 350 -3.64 -0.40 10.31
CA GLU A 350 -3.70 0.49 9.16
C GLU A 350 -2.78 1.70 9.32
N PHE A 351 -2.06 2.06 8.27
CA PHE A 351 -1.28 3.28 8.22
C PHE A 351 -1.18 3.83 6.80
N VAL A 352 -0.91 5.13 6.71
CA VAL A 352 -0.57 5.81 5.45
C VAL A 352 0.68 6.65 5.68
N PHE A 353 1.69 6.43 4.85
CA PHE A 353 2.88 7.26 4.76
C PHE A 353 2.80 8.09 3.48
N ASN A 354 2.67 9.41 3.65
CA ASN A 354 2.61 10.36 2.54
C ASN A 354 3.79 11.33 2.62
N PRO A 355 4.83 11.16 1.80
CA PRO A 355 6.05 11.99 1.87
C PRO A 355 5.80 13.48 1.58
N ARG A 356 4.64 13.85 1.02
CA ARG A 356 4.29 15.26 0.79
C ARG A 356 3.94 16.03 2.08
N LEU A 357 3.70 15.31 3.19
CA LEU A 357 3.27 15.93 4.45
C LEU A 357 4.43 16.38 5.33
N GLY A 358 5.65 15.92 5.06
CA GLY A 358 6.83 16.32 5.80
C GLY A 358 8.04 15.43 5.55
N GLU A 359 9.19 15.80 6.13
CA GLU A 359 10.48 15.12 5.93
C GLU A 359 10.71 14.00 6.95
N THR A 360 9.93 13.97 8.02
CA THR A 360 10.07 13.00 9.11
C THR A 360 8.91 12.00 9.11
N TYR A 361 9.16 10.80 9.65
CA TYR A 361 8.07 9.83 9.86
C TYR A 361 6.93 10.39 10.71
N ARG A 362 7.24 11.22 11.71
CA ARG A 362 6.23 11.82 12.59
C ARG A 362 5.25 12.71 11.84
N GLU A 363 5.69 13.39 10.79
CA GLU A 363 4.86 14.28 9.97
C GLU A 363 4.12 13.50 8.88
N ALA A 364 4.78 12.52 8.28
CA ALA A 364 4.33 11.85 7.08
C ALA A 364 3.54 10.55 7.34
N LEU A 365 3.65 9.95 8.54
CA LEU A 365 3.03 8.66 8.87
C LEU A 365 1.77 8.83 9.73
N ASP A 366 0.62 8.47 9.18
CA ASP A 366 -0.69 8.52 9.83
C ASP A 366 -1.19 7.14 10.24
N LEU A 367 -1.45 6.95 11.55
CA LEU A 367 -2.05 5.74 12.15
C LEU A 367 -3.54 5.90 12.49
N LYS A 368 -4.19 7.00 12.12
CA LYS A 368 -5.61 7.22 12.41
C LYS A 368 -6.46 6.08 11.85
N GLY A 369 -7.54 5.74 12.56
CA GLY A 369 -8.43 4.63 12.21
C GLY A 369 -8.12 3.32 12.94
N ASN A 370 -6.96 3.20 13.61
CA ASN A 370 -6.72 2.12 14.55
C ASN A 370 -7.30 2.51 15.92
N PRO A 371 -8.17 1.70 16.53
CA PRO A 371 -8.75 2.04 17.83
C PRO A 371 -7.68 1.99 18.93
N SER A 372 -7.85 2.80 20.01
CA SER A 372 -6.92 2.88 21.15
C SER A 372 -5.46 3.04 20.70
N SER A 373 -5.19 4.02 19.84
CA SER A 373 -3.89 4.14 19.14
C SER A 373 -2.71 4.41 20.08
N GLU A 374 -2.93 4.89 21.31
CA GLU A 374 -1.92 5.14 22.32
C GLU A 374 -1.71 3.98 23.32
N LEU A 375 -2.42 2.85 23.12
CA LEU A 375 -2.30 1.63 23.93
C LEU A 375 -1.68 0.50 23.11
N ASP A 376 -1.23 -0.55 23.80
CA ASP A 376 -0.74 -1.78 23.15
C ASP A 376 -1.86 -2.47 22.36
N TRP A 377 -3.04 -2.54 22.97
CA TRP A 377 -4.18 -3.27 22.45
C TRP A 377 -5.45 -2.43 22.41
N TYR A 378 -6.40 -2.83 21.57
CA TYR A 378 -7.73 -2.22 21.54
C TYR A 378 -8.51 -2.60 22.80
N GLU A 379 -9.00 -1.61 23.55
CA GLU A 379 -9.89 -1.83 24.67
C GLU A 379 -11.35 -1.82 24.20
N THR A 380 -12.05 -2.90 24.43
CA THR A 380 -13.45 -3.11 24.04
C THR A 380 -14.24 -3.78 25.16
N LYS A 381 -15.53 -4.03 24.95
CA LYS A 381 -16.42 -4.59 25.96
C LYS A 381 -17.22 -5.76 25.41
N PHE A 382 -17.52 -6.73 26.28
CA PHE A 382 -18.51 -7.74 25.98
C PHE A 382 -19.91 -7.11 25.90
N LYS A 383 -20.66 -7.45 24.85
CA LYS A 383 -22.01 -6.88 24.65
C LYS A 383 -23.00 -7.35 25.73
N SER A 384 -22.84 -8.56 26.25
CA SER A 384 -23.72 -9.18 27.24
C SER A 384 -23.49 -8.65 28.66
N THR A 385 -22.22 -8.51 29.08
CA THR A 385 -21.85 -8.17 30.46
C THR A 385 -21.36 -6.75 30.64
N ASN A 386 -21.07 -6.02 29.53
CA ASN A 386 -20.42 -4.71 29.53
C ASN A 386 -19.05 -4.67 30.21
N GLU A 387 -18.45 -5.84 30.46
CA GLU A 387 -17.11 -5.96 31.02
C GLU A 387 -16.05 -5.61 29.96
N SER A 388 -15.06 -4.82 30.34
CA SER A 388 -13.95 -4.43 29.45
C SER A 388 -12.95 -5.56 29.28
N TYR A 389 -12.44 -5.73 28.07
CA TYR A 389 -11.32 -6.62 27.79
C TYR A 389 -10.42 -6.05 26.68
N ARG A 390 -9.21 -6.55 26.59
CA ARG A 390 -8.24 -6.16 25.55
C ARG A 390 -8.34 -7.12 24.37
N TYR A 391 -8.67 -6.56 23.21
CA TYR A 391 -8.72 -7.33 21.97
C TYR A 391 -7.32 -7.45 21.38
N THR A 392 -6.73 -8.63 21.51
CA THR A 392 -5.36 -8.94 21.04
C THR A 392 -5.39 -9.79 19.77
N VAL A 393 -4.22 -10.04 19.17
CA VAL A 393 -4.10 -10.95 18.02
C VAL A 393 -4.60 -12.37 18.33
N ALA A 394 -4.51 -12.84 19.59
CA ALA A 394 -5.06 -14.14 19.99
C ALA A 394 -6.60 -14.18 19.89
N HIS A 395 -7.28 -13.05 20.10
CA HIS A 395 -8.74 -12.94 19.91
C HIS A 395 -9.13 -13.03 18.44
N TRP A 396 -8.36 -12.38 17.56
CA TRP A 396 -8.56 -12.53 16.11
C TRP A 396 -8.31 -13.99 15.69
N CYS A 397 -7.20 -14.62 16.12
CA CYS A 397 -6.92 -16.03 15.81
C CYS A 397 -8.04 -16.98 16.24
N ALA A 398 -8.77 -16.65 17.32
CA ALA A 398 -9.92 -17.44 17.76
C ALA A 398 -11.12 -17.38 16.77
N THR A 399 -11.08 -16.51 15.77
CA THR A 399 -12.16 -16.33 14.78
C THR A 399 -11.86 -16.96 13.42
N GLU A 400 -10.68 -17.56 13.23
CA GLU A 400 -10.28 -18.22 11.99
C GLU A 400 -9.88 -19.66 12.23
N ALA A 401 -10.42 -20.58 11.42
CA ALA A 401 -10.19 -22.01 11.65
C ALA A 401 -8.75 -22.44 11.44
N ARG A 402 -7.95 -21.69 10.68
CA ARG A 402 -6.51 -21.97 10.49
C ARG A 402 -5.70 -21.96 11.80
N PHE A 403 -6.20 -21.31 12.85
CA PHE A 403 -5.52 -21.28 14.17
C PHE A 403 -6.12 -22.24 15.21
N ARG A 404 -7.11 -23.08 14.84
CA ARG A 404 -7.89 -23.91 15.77
C ARG A 404 -7.05 -24.78 16.71
N ASN A 405 -5.90 -25.27 16.25
CA ASN A 405 -5.05 -26.15 17.03
C ASN A 405 -4.29 -25.46 18.18
N HIS A 406 -4.27 -24.13 18.16
CA HIS A 406 -3.66 -23.30 19.19
C HIS A 406 -4.62 -22.83 20.28
N LEU A 407 -5.89 -23.28 20.21
CA LEU A 407 -6.96 -22.86 21.13
C LEU A 407 -7.73 -24.08 21.66
N ARG A 408 -7.95 -24.13 22.97
CA ARG A 408 -8.73 -25.20 23.64
C ARG A 408 -9.80 -24.57 24.52
N LYS A 409 -11.04 -25.07 24.46
CA LYS A 409 -12.11 -24.65 25.39
C LYS A 409 -11.73 -24.99 26.83
N VAL A 410 -12.00 -24.08 27.76
CA VAL A 410 -11.73 -24.22 29.19
C VAL A 410 -13.01 -23.88 29.96
N LYS A 411 -13.29 -24.67 31.03
CA LYS A 411 -14.39 -24.38 31.95
C LYS A 411 -13.97 -23.27 32.93
N LYS A 412 -14.94 -22.50 33.40
CA LYS A 412 -14.70 -21.40 34.34
C LYS A 412 -13.99 -21.88 35.64
N ASP A 413 -14.33 -23.05 36.12
CA ASP A 413 -13.75 -23.62 37.33
C ASP A 413 -12.24 -23.99 37.21
N ASP A 414 -11.78 -24.19 35.97
CA ASP A 414 -10.36 -24.52 35.71
C ASP A 414 -9.48 -23.27 35.55
N LEU A 415 -10.07 -22.06 35.52
CA LEU A 415 -9.31 -20.81 35.33
C LEU A 415 -8.31 -20.53 36.47
N ALA A 416 -8.59 -21.02 37.67
CA ALA A 416 -7.67 -20.89 38.82
C ALA A 416 -6.30 -21.53 38.56
N LYS A 417 -6.20 -22.48 37.62
CA LYS A 417 -4.97 -23.17 37.21
C LYS A 417 -4.23 -22.46 36.06
N LEU A 418 -4.82 -21.42 35.50
CA LEU A 418 -4.32 -20.73 34.30
C LEU A 418 -3.99 -19.27 34.60
N ILE A 419 -3.17 -18.67 33.74
CA ILE A 419 -2.80 -17.26 33.80
C ILE A 419 -3.53 -16.54 32.67
N SER A 420 -4.15 -15.38 32.92
CA SER A 420 -4.72 -14.59 31.82
C SER A 420 -3.61 -14.08 30.88
N LEU A 421 -3.93 -13.92 29.59
CA LEU A 421 -2.96 -13.43 28.60
C LEU A 421 -2.39 -12.06 28.99
N ASP A 422 -3.22 -11.14 29.49
CA ASP A 422 -2.77 -9.82 29.94
C ASP A 422 -1.69 -9.93 31.02
N ASN A 423 -1.92 -10.80 31.99
CA ASN A 423 -0.98 -11.04 33.08
C ASN A 423 0.31 -11.69 32.58
N MET A 424 0.20 -12.62 31.64
CA MET A 424 1.35 -13.27 31.04
C MET A 424 2.20 -12.29 30.21
N LEU A 425 1.56 -11.40 29.43
CA LEU A 425 2.28 -10.40 28.66
C LEU A 425 3.04 -9.39 29.52
N VAL A 426 2.49 -9.01 30.68
CA VAL A 426 3.20 -8.17 31.65
C VAL A 426 4.42 -8.93 32.19
N ARG A 427 4.25 -10.17 32.62
CA ARG A 427 5.33 -11.01 33.15
C ARG A 427 6.45 -11.25 32.15
N ILE A 428 6.13 -11.54 30.88
CA ILE A 428 7.11 -11.69 29.80
C ILE A 428 7.93 -10.41 29.65
N THR A 429 7.28 -9.27 29.59
CA THR A 429 7.97 -8.00 29.41
C THR A 429 8.92 -7.69 30.54
N GLN A 430 8.54 -7.95 31.77
CA GLN A 430 9.38 -7.77 32.95
C GLN A 430 10.62 -8.67 32.90
N GLN A 431 10.42 -9.95 32.60
CA GLN A 431 11.50 -10.92 32.45
C GLN A 431 12.47 -10.53 31.35
N ASP A 432 11.96 -10.21 30.16
CA ASP A 432 12.79 -9.88 29.01
C ASP A 432 13.64 -8.64 29.25
N VAL A 433 13.08 -7.64 29.90
CA VAL A 433 13.80 -6.41 30.18
C VAL A 433 14.84 -6.60 31.27
N VAL A 434 14.50 -7.22 32.39
CA VAL A 434 15.43 -7.40 33.51
C VAL A 434 16.59 -8.30 33.11
N TYR A 435 16.31 -9.36 32.37
CA TYR A 435 17.33 -10.34 31.94
C TYR A 435 17.87 -10.12 30.53
N ARG A 436 17.45 -9.04 29.86
CA ARG A 436 17.87 -8.72 28.48
C ARG A 436 17.61 -9.88 27.49
N ARG A 437 16.49 -10.57 27.67
CA ARG A 437 16.05 -11.67 26.81
C ARG A 437 15.18 -11.13 25.69
N TYR A 438 15.62 -11.29 24.46
CA TYR A 438 14.89 -10.77 23.29
C TYR A 438 14.56 -11.86 22.26
N LEU A 439 15.06 -13.09 22.45
CA LEU A 439 14.82 -14.21 21.55
C LEU A 439 13.66 -15.06 22.04
N GLN A 440 12.78 -15.48 21.13
CA GLN A 440 11.64 -16.34 21.46
C GLN A 440 12.03 -17.65 22.15
N ALA A 441 13.21 -18.20 21.84
CA ALA A 441 13.72 -19.41 22.45
C ALA A 441 13.81 -19.32 23.99
N ASP A 442 14.11 -18.14 24.53
CA ASP A 442 14.24 -17.91 25.96
C ASP A 442 12.90 -17.95 26.69
N HIS A 443 11.80 -17.67 25.99
CA HIS A 443 10.45 -17.67 26.55
C HIS A 443 9.93 -19.07 26.89
N ARG A 444 10.48 -20.13 26.29
CA ARG A 444 10.06 -21.52 26.52
C ARG A 444 10.21 -21.95 27.99
N ALA A 445 11.13 -21.33 28.71
CA ALA A 445 11.39 -21.69 30.10
C ALA A 445 10.29 -21.24 31.06
N TYR A 446 9.52 -20.20 30.74
CA TYR A 446 8.56 -19.59 31.66
C TYR A 446 7.18 -19.32 31.09
N VAL A 447 6.96 -19.49 29.76
CA VAL A 447 5.63 -19.44 29.15
C VAL A 447 5.08 -20.88 29.04
N PRO A 448 4.07 -21.23 29.82
CA PRO A 448 3.51 -22.59 29.79
C PRO A 448 2.73 -22.80 28.48
N ASP A 449 2.84 -24.03 27.92
CA ASP A 449 2.03 -24.39 26.77
C ASP A 449 0.60 -24.72 27.24
N PHE A 450 -0.41 -24.08 26.66
CA PHE A 450 -1.82 -24.10 27.07
C PHE A 450 -2.05 -23.78 28.57
N GLY A 451 -1.13 -23.06 29.20
CA GLY A 451 -1.28 -22.58 30.57
C GLY A 451 -1.72 -21.13 30.67
N VAL A 452 -2.00 -20.49 29.52
CA VAL A 452 -2.48 -19.11 29.41
C VAL A 452 -3.87 -19.11 28.76
N TYR A 453 -4.78 -18.23 29.20
CA TYR A 453 -6.12 -18.15 28.63
C TYR A 453 -6.49 -16.75 28.16
N ILE A 454 -7.42 -16.71 27.22
CA ILE A 454 -8.14 -15.51 26.76
C ILE A 454 -9.64 -15.69 26.99
N THR A 455 -10.34 -14.57 27.09
CA THR A 455 -11.81 -14.55 27.19
C THR A 455 -12.36 -14.02 25.86
N VAL A 456 -13.13 -14.83 25.17
CA VAL A 456 -13.73 -14.51 23.86
C VAL A 456 -15.25 -14.43 23.95
N PRO A 457 -15.92 -13.61 23.10
CA PRO A 457 -17.38 -13.66 22.99
C PRO A 457 -17.84 -15.04 22.49
N GLY A 458 -18.71 -15.71 23.22
CA GLY A 458 -19.41 -16.91 22.77
C GLY A 458 -20.50 -16.59 21.76
N ALA A 459 -21.21 -17.62 21.29
CA ALA A 459 -22.25 -17.50 20.27
C ALA A 459 -23.42 -16.57 20.70
N THR A 460 -23.73 -16.51 21.99
CA THR A 460 -24.76 -15.65 22.59
C THR A 460 -24.23 -14.33 23.12
N GLY A 461 -22.91 -14.06 22.93
CA GLY A 461 -22.22 -12.88 23.45
C GLY A 461 -21.71 -13.02 24.89
N GLU A 462 -21.96 -14.14 25.54
CA GLU A 462 -21.42 -14.45 26.87
C GLU A 462 -19.91 -14.74 26.82
N PRO A 463 -19.17 -14.42 27.91
CA PRO A 463 -17.76 -14.73 27.98
C PRO A 463 -17.47 -16.24 27.93
N GLU A 464 -16.72 -16.68 26.93
CA GLU A 464 -16.16 -18.02 26.86
C GLU A 464 -14.65 -17.98 27.04
N TYR A 465 -14.04 -19.04 27.59
CA TYR A 465 -12.62 -19.10 27.89
C TYR A 465 -11.91 -20.08 26.95
N ARG A 466 -10.75 -19.64 26.46
CA ARG A 466 -9.87 -20.46 25.61
C ARG A 466 -8.46 -20.47 26.20
N ALA A 467 -7.94 -21.65 26.53
CA ALA A 467 -6.52 -21.83 26.76
C ALA A 467 -5.79 -21.74 25.40
N ILE A 468 -4.66 -21.05 25.39
CA ILE A 468 -3.88 -20.80 24.18
C ILE A 468 -2.48 -21.43 24.27
N SER A 469 -1.95 -21.86 23.11
CA SER A 469 -0.61 -22.41 23.03
C SER A 469 0.46 -21.36 23.36
N ARG A 470 1.64 -21.82 23.78
CA ARG A 470 2.82 -20.96 23.98
C ARG A 470 3.11 -20.10 22.75
N GLN A 471 3.05 -20.69 21.56
CA GLN A 471 3.32 -19.99 20.31
C GLN A 471 2.34 -18.85 20.07
N LEU A 472 1.06 -18.99 20.42
CA LEU A 472 0.08 -17.92 20.29
C LEU A 472 0.34 -16.78 21.30
N VAL A 473 0.86 -17.09 22.49
CA VAL A 473 1.35 -16.05 23.43
C VAL A 473 2.53 -15.29 22.81
N LEU A 474 3.48 -15.99 22.20
CA LEU A 474 4.65 -15.38 21.56
C LEU A 474 4.25 -14.53 20.34
N PHE A 475 3.23 -14.94 19.60
CA PHE A 475 2.67 -14.13 18.53
C PHE A 475 2.07 -12.81 19.05
N CYS A 476 1.41 -12.82 20.21
CA CYS A 476 0.99 -11.58 20.87
C CYS A 476 2.18 -10.67 21.24
N VAL A 477 3.27 -11.24 21.74
CA VAL A 477 4.50 -10.48 22.06
C VAL A 477 5.06 -9.82 20.80
N GLU A 478 5.16 -10.57 19.72
CA GLU A 478 5.68 -10.09 18.43
C GLU A 478 4.81 -8.94 17.87
N ARG A 479 3.48 -9.10 17.81
CA ARG A 479 2.59 -8.06 17.30
C ARG A 479 2.58 -6.81 18.18
N ARG A 480 2.65 -6.94 19.49
CA ARG A 480 2.81 -5.80 20.40
C ARG A 480 4.10 -5.02 20.13
N LYS A 481 5.22 -5.73 19.94
CA LYS A 481 6.49 -5.11 19.58
C LYS A 481 6.41 -4.36 18.24
N ALA A 482 5.86 -4.99 17.22
CA ALA A 482 5.67 -4.38 15.90
C ALA A 482 4.79 -3.12 16.00
N TRP A 483 3.69 -3.17 16.74
CA TRP A 483 2.82 -2.01 16.97
C TRP A 483 3.53 -0.85 17.67
N ARG A 484 4.29 -1.12 18.74
CA ARG A 484 5.08 -0.11 19.44
C ARG A 484 6.14 0.55 18.55
N LEU A 485 6.77 -0.22 17.66
CA LEU A 485 7.71 0.31 16.67
C LEU A 485 7.00 1.25 15.67
N LEU A 486 5.83 0.88 15.21
CA LEU A 486 5.03 1.69 14.30
C LEU A 486 4.54 2.98 14.98
N GLN A 487 4.04 2.89 16.24
CA GLN A 487 3.69 4.05 17.06
C GLN A 487 4.89 5.01 17.23
N SER A 488 6.07 4.47 17.52
CA SER A 488 7.30 5.27 17.69
C SER A 488 7.66 6.04 16.42
N LYS A 489 7.57 5.41 15.25
CA LYS A 489 7.77 6.07 13.95
C LYS A 489 6.76 7.21 13.75
N ALA A 490 5.49 6.97 14.04
CA ALA A 490 4.43 7.98 13.92
C ALA A 490 4.46 9.06 15.03
N GLY A 491 5.38 8.97 15.97
CA GLY A 491 5.47 9.90 17.11
C GLY A 491 4.34 9.75 18.12
N ILE A 492 3.63 8.61 18.14
CA ILE A 492 2.59 8.32 19.12
C ILE A 492 3.25 7.78 20.39
N ASP A 493 2.97 8.43 21.50
CA ASP A 493 3.45 8.01 22.80
C ASP A 493 2.56 6.92 23.39
N ASN A 494 3.10 5.70 23.49
CA ASN A 494 2.41 4.57 24.09
C ASN A 494 2.45 4.67 25.62
N LYS A 495 1.29 4.91 26.24
CA LYS A 495 1.16 5.14 27.70
C LYS A 495 1.65 3.94 28.53
N GLU A 496 1.39 2.71 28.07
CA GLU A 496 1.80 1.49 28.80
C GLU A 496 3.32 1.28 28.68
N TYR A 497 3.89 1.51 27.51
CA TYR A 497 5.33 1.40 27.28
C TYR A 497 6.10 2.50 28.03
N ARG A 498 5.57 3.73 28.07
CA ARG A 498 6.16 4.83 28.85
C ARG A 498 6.24 4.50 30.35
N ALA A 499 5.14 4.01 30.93
CA ALA A 499 5.13 3.61 32.34
C ALA A 499 6.15 2.49 32.63
N GLN A 500 6.25 1.52 31.72
CA GLN A 500 7.24 0.46 31.80
C GLN A 500 8.68 1.00 31.70
N ARG A 501 8.94 1.92 30.77
CA ARG A 501 10.27 2.53 30.59
C ARG A 501 10.71 3.35 31.81
N ALA A 502 9.78 4.04 32.48
CA ALA A 502 10.07 4.78 33.70
C ALA A 502 10.57 3.86 34.83
N LEU A 503 9.90 2.72 35.04
CA LEU A 503 10.34 1.69 36.00
C LEU A 503 11.72 1.12 35.66
N LEU A 504 11.99 0.90 34.37
CA LEU A 504 13.27 0.39 33.90
C LEU A 504 14.42 1.37 34.12
N ALA A 505 14.17 2.66 33.90
CA ALA A 505 15.17 3.71 34.15
C ALA A 505 15.59 3.73 35.63
N ASP A 506 14.67 3.46 36.55
CA ASP A 506 14.98 3.38 37.97
C ASP A 506 15.80 2.13 38.33
N VAL A 507 15.56 1.00 37.64
CA VAL A 507 16.40 -0.23 37.77
C VAL A 507 17.79 0.01 37.17
N ASP A 508 17.90 0.62 36.00
CA ASP A 508 19.16 0.90 35.32
C ASP A 508 20.00 1.92 36.10
N ALA A 509 19.36 2.88 36.78
CA ALA A 509 20.01 3.84 37.66
C ALA A 509 20.38 3.26 39.05
N GLY A 510 20.10 1.98 39.32
CA GLY A 510 20.36 1.33 40.60
C GLY A 510 19.47 1.80 41.76
N LYS A 511 18.39 2.58 41.46
CA LYS A 511 17.45 3.05 42.50
C LYS A 511 16.53 1.92 42.98
N ILE A 512 16.33 0.91 42.18
CA ILE A 512 15.50 -0.28 42.48
C ILE A 512 16.31 -1.53 42.15
N ALA A 513 16.43 -2.44 43.12
CA ALA A 513 17.05 -3.74 42.87
C ALA A 513 16.19 -4.57 41.88
N LYS A 514 16.84 -5.42 41.07
CA LYS A 514 16.13 -6.24 40.06
C LYS A 514 15.03 -7.10 40.68
N ASP A 515 15.31 -7.69 41.85
CA ASP A 515 14.34 -8.53 42.56
C ASP A 515 13.16 -7.71 43.10
N GLU A 516 13.43 -6.47 43.57
CA GLU A 516 12.40 -5.53 44.01
C GLU A 516 11.54 -5.07 42.83
N PHE A 517 12.13 -4.83 41.65
CA PHE A 517 11.39 -4.52 40.44
C PHE A 517 10.42 -5.64 40.06
N LEU A 518 10.88 -6.89 40.09
CA LEU A 518 10.03 -8.05 39.79
C LEU A 518 8.91 -8.19 40.81
N ALA A 519 9.19 -7.95 42.11
CA ALA A 519 8.19 -7.98 43.18
C ALA A 519 7.15 -6.84 43.03
N ARG A 520 7.57 -5.62 42.70
CA ARG A 520 6.66 -4.51 42.43
C ARG A 520 5.78 -4.80 41.21
N ALA A 521 6.35 -5.36 40.18
CA ALA A 521 5.64 -5.75 38.98
C ALA A 521 4.61 -6.83 39.25
N ASP A 522 4.91 -7.83 40.10
CA ASP A 522 3.95 -8.83 40.59
C ASP A 522 2.85 -8.20 41.47
N ALA A 523 3.17 -7.21 42.28
CA ALA A 523 2.21 -6.47 43.08
C ALA A 523 1.25 -5.62 42.21
N MET A 524 1.76 -4.92 41.20
CA MET A 524 0.94 -4.18 40.23
C MET A 524 0.01 -5.14 39.47
N LEU A 525 0.50 -6.31 39.13
CA LEU A 525 -0.27 -7.35 38.49
C LEU A 525 -1.41 -7.82 39.37
N LYS A 526 -1.13 -8.12 40.64
CA LYS A 526 -2.15 -8.53 41.64
C LYS A 526 -3.19 -7.45 41.88
N ALA A 527 -2.76 -6.18 41.97
CA ALA A 527 -3.67 -5.06 42.13
C ALA A 527 -4.59 -4.89 40.92
N ARG A 528 -4.06 -5.09 39.71
CA ARG A 528 -4.86 -5.05 38.48
C ARG A 528 -5.87 -6.19 38.43
N ILE A 529 -5.46 -7.43 38.75
CA ILE A 529 -6.37 -8.59 38.85
C ILE A 529 -7.49 -8.32 39.87
N ALA A 530 -7.18 -7.64 40.99
CA ALA A 530 -8.18 -7.28 41.99
C ALA A 530 -9.15 -6.20 41.50
N ALA A 531 -8.67 -5.24 40.69
CA ALA A 531 -9.49 -4.19 40.09
C ALA A 531 -10.42 -4.73 38.98
N ASP A 532 -10.00 -5.77 38.28
CA ASP A 532 -10.77 -6.43 37.22
C ASP A 532 -11.85 -7.40 37.75
N LYS A 533 -11.93 -7.60 39.09
CA LYS A 533 -13.04 -8.38 39.67
C LYS A 533 -14.32 -7.56 39.60
N PRO A 534 -15.41 -8.10 39.02
CA PRO A 534 -16.69 -7.42 39.03
C PRO A 534 -17.12 -7.10 40.46
N ALA A 535 -17.61 -5.88 40.67
CA ALA A 535 -18.22 -5.52 41.95
C ALA A 535 -19.31 -6.56 42.27
N ALA A 536 -19.27 -7.11 43.45
CA ALA A 536 -20.27 -8.09 43.88
C ALA A 536 -21.68 -7.53 43.62
N PRO A 537 -22.61 -8.31 43.04
CA PRO A 537 -23.97 -7.84 42.76
C PRO A 537 -24.54 -7.28 44.05
N ALA A 538 -25.03 -6.03 43.98
CA ALA A 538 -25.72 -5.43 45.11
C ALA A 538 -26.83 -6.39 45.57
N LYS A 539 -26.83 -6.75 46.84
CA LYS A 539 -27.93 -7.58 47.42
C LYS A 539 -29.26 -6.91 47.08
N PRO A 540 -30.23 -7.66 46.55
CA PRO A 540 -31.54 -7.09 46.32
C PRO A 540 -32.07 -6.57 47.67
N THR A 541 -32.36 -5.27 47.72
CA THR A 541 -33.10 -4.69 48.83
C THR A 541 -34.48 -5.32 48.80
N ALA A 542 -34.77 -6.17 49.80
CA ALA A 542 -36.09 -6.71 50.03
C ALA A 542 -37.10 -5.53 50.21
N LYS A 543 -38.07 -5.47 49.30
CA LYS A 543 -39.36 -4.83 49.55
C LYS A 543 -40.44 -5.89 49.58
#